data_c96e0423aedfc9676287cbef7644bc16
#
_entry.id   c96e0423aedfc9676287cbef7644bc16
#
_cell.length_a   1.000
_cell.length_b   1.000
_cell.length_c   1.000
_cell.angle_alpha   90.00
_cell.angle_beta   90.00
_cell.angle_gamma   90.00
#
_symmetry.space_group_name_H-M   'P 1'
#
loop_
_entity.id
_entity.type
_entity.pdbx_description
1 polymer ?
#
loop_
_entity_poly.entity_id
_entity_poly.type
_entity_poly.pdbx_seq_one_letter_code
_entity_poly.pdbx_strand_id
1 'polypeptide(L)'
;MELTPLATIALIACAVVLIYAFVWWLTRTISRRVRAVVRSAVVLITGVALGIGLLLNFQMISRDFAIPPQGEEQQVGAEPADRDQQTATKPDASDEERTARHESEQPTWRSGRRSLPEAMPETGADPSAGDAPAMRNGMEPMATPPPADSEWDVVPVFYGTDRGRIENAERVDYGSDRGRRLQLGHALVTVPKIHQVPQIERPWVYRIPFTQIVIWEEAEDPRKHFTLKEIREVGELEFLELVRKRLAESMAYKNHALVFVHGFNTSFQFAIFRTAQIAYDLKFDGAPFLYSWPSKGQLGMQDYSYDRESAQAAEPYFRDFLKLVVNETGATSVSIIAHSMGNQLLLPVLRDLRREAPDSVRISQVILAAPDVDRDSFEFLAREIQGISNGVTLFAAANDRALAVSRQFWGGVPRAGDVPPEGPILVPGVDTIDVTNINSEMFSLNHSGYAEKTELLNDIQLLIQTGERPPEKRIPILERISTSRGDFWRYPAIR
;
A
#
# COMPACT_ATOMS: atom_id res chain seq x y z
N MET A 1 -2.27 44.74 -1.98
CA MET A 1 -3.68 45.21 -1.94
C MET A 1 -4.53 43.99 -2.26
N GLU A 2 -4.97 43.28 -1.24
CA GLU A 2 -5.83 42.12 -1.42
C GLU A 2 -7.24 42.62 -1.75
N LEU A 3 -7.78 42.18 -2.88
CA LEU A 3 -9.14 42.48 -3.28
C LEU A 3 -10.11 41.82 -2.29
N THR A 4 -11.09 42.56 -1.79
CA THR A 4 -12.16 41.98 -0.96
C THR A 4 -12.90 40.91 -1.75
N PRO A 5 -13.45 39.86 -1.09
CA PRO A 5 -14.19 38.79 -1.76
C PRO A 5 -15.32 39.29 -2.67
N LEU A 6 -15.98 40.36 -2.29
CA LEU A 6 -17.02 41.05 -3.10
C LEU A 6 -16.46 41.67 -4.37
N ALA A 7 -15.27 42.30 -4.30
CA ALA A 7 -14.60 42.88 -5.47
C ALA A 7 -14.15 41.79 -6.46
N THR A 8 -13.70 40.64 -5.96
CA THR A 8 -13.32 39.49 -6.79
C THR A 8 -14.54 38.89 -7.51
N ILE A 9 -15.67 38.73 -6.84
CA ILE A 9 -16.92 38.26 -7.44
C ILE A 9 -17.42 39.24 -8.52
N ALA A 10 -17.37 40.55 -8.25
CA ALA A 10 -17.77 41.57 -9.20
C ALA A 10 -16.87 41.57 -10.46
N LEU A 11 -15.55 41.38 -10.29
CA LEU A 11 -14.61 41.29 -11.41
C LEU A 11 -14.84 40.06 -12.31
N ILE A 12 -15.13 38.91 -11.67
CA ILE A 12 -15.47 37.68 -12.40
C ILE A 12 -16.77 37.84 -13.15
N ALA A 13 -17.80 38.44 -12.54
CA ALA A 13 -19.09 38.70 -13.20
C ALA A 13 -18.93 39.64 -14.40
N CYS A 14 -18.14 40.71 -14.29
CA CYS A 14 -17.83 41.61 -15.39
C CYS A 14 -17.09 40.88 -16.53
N ALA A 15 -16.09 40.06 -16.21
CA ALA A 15 -15.35 39.29 -17.22
C ALA A 15 -16.27 38.33 -18.00
N VAL A 16 -17.18 37.63 -17.29
CA VAL A 16 -18.17 36.73 -17.91
C VAL A 16 -19.11 37.51 -18.86
N VAL A 17 -19.59 38.66 -18.45
CA VAL A 17 -20.44 39.51 -19.29
C VAL A 17 -19.70 39.97 -20.55
N LEU A 18 -18.44 40.39 -20.43
CA LEU A 18 -17.62 40.83 -21.56
C LEU A 18 -17.32 39.69 -22.54
N ILE A 19 -17.02 38.49 -22.05
CA ILE A 19 -16.82 37.29 -22.86
C ILE A 19 -18.11 36.95 -23.63
N TYR A 20 -19.26 37.01 -22.97
CA TYR A 20 -20.55 36.74 -23.59
C TYR A 20 -20.90 37.78 -24.67
N ALA A 21 -20.66 39.06 -24.41
CA ALA A 21 -20.85 40.15 -25.37
C ALA A 21 -19.93 40.00 -26.59
N PHE A 22 -18.67 39.62 -26.36
CA PHE A 22 -17.69 39.40 -27.42
C PHE A 22 -18.08 38.20 -28.31
N VAL A 23 -18.45 37.08 -27.72
CA VAL A 23 -18.90 35.89 -28.48
C VAL A 23 -20.21 36.18 -29.22
N TRP A 24 -21.13 36.96 -28.59
CA TRP A 24 -22.37 37.38 -29.24
C TRP A 24 -22.09 38.27 -30.46
N TRP A 25 -21.12 39.19 -30.36
CA TRP A 25 -20.68 40.03 -31.44
C TRP A 25 -19.99 39.21 -32.55
N LEU A 26 -19.05 38.33 -32.19
CA LEU A 26 -18.30 37.50 -33.13
C LEU A 26 -19.21 36.53 -33.92
N THR A 27 -20.28 36.04 -33.31
CA THR A 27 -21.18 35.06 -33.92
C THR A 27 -22.29 35.70 -34.80
N ARG A 28 -22.33 37.03 -34.94
CA ARG A 28 -23.37 37.72 -35.74
C ARG A 28 -23.37 37.32 -37.20
N THR A 29 -22.19 37.01 -37.78
CA THR A 29 -21.99 36.71 -39.21
C THR A 29 -22.12 35.21 -39.54
N ILE A 30 -22.30 34.35 -38.54
CA ILE A 30 -22.32 32.89 -38.70
C ILE A 30 -23.77 32.38 -38.86
N SER A 31 -23.96 31.23 -39.55
CA SER A 31 -25.27 30.61 -39.76
C SER A 31 -26.03 30.36 -38.43
N ARG A 32 -27.36 30.43 -38.48
CA ARG A 32 -28.20 30.31 -37.25
C ARG A 32 -27.91 29.03 -36.44
N ARG A 33 -27.66 27.89 -37.11
CA ARG A 33 -27.40 26.59 -36.42
C ARG A 33 -26.06 26.59 -35.69
N VAL A 34 -24.99 27.03 -36.36
CA VAL A 34 -23.65 27.11 -35.75
C VAL A 34 -23.63 28.15 -34.63
N ARG A 35 -24.32 29.27 -34.78
CA ARG A 35 -24.48 30.30 -33.75
C ARG A 35 -25.13 29.75 -32.45
N ALA A 36 -26.18 28.94 -32.59
CA ALA A 36 -26.86 28.33 -31.47
C ALA A 36 -25.91 27.38 -30.71
N VAL A 37 -25.15 26.51 -31.41
CA VAL A 37 -24.20 25.59 -30.83
C VAL A 37 -23.06 26.31 -30.07
N VAL A 38 -22.47 27.34 -30.72
CA VAL A 38 -21.37 28.10 -30.09
C VAL A 38 -21.86 28.86 -28.85
N ARG A 39 -23.04 29.46 -28.87
CA ARG A 39 -23.62 30.17 -27.73
C ARG A 39 -23.98 29.21 -26.59
N SER A 40 -24.52 28.05 -26.90
CA SER A 40 -24.82 27.03 -25.89
C SER A 40 -23.54 26.48 -25.25
N ALA A 41 -22.48 26.25 -26.02
CA ALA A 41 -21.18 25.83 -25.51
C ALA A 41 -20.57 26.88 -24.56
N VAL A 42 -20.64 28.16 -24.91
CA VAL A 42 -20.12 29.24 -24.04
C VAL A 42 -20.92 29.36 -22.74
N VAL A 43 -22.25 29.24 -22.80
CA VAL A 43 -23.10 29.25 -21.60
C VAL A 43 -22.75 28.07 -20.70
N LEU A 44 -22.53 26.90 -21.26
CA LEU A 44 -22.15 25.69 -20.49
C LEU A 44 -20.77 25.87 -19.83
N ILE A 45 -19.78 26.34 -20.57
CA ILE A 45 -18.41 26.56 -20.09
C ILE A 45 -18.38 27.62 -18.97
N THR A 46 -19.10 28.72 -19.15
CA THR A 46 -19.17 29.78 -18.14
C THR A 46 -19.95 29.32 -16.89
N GLY A 47 -21.00 28.53 -17.06
CA GLY A 47 -21.75 27.93 -15.93
C GLY A 47 -20.89 26.97 -15.10
N VAL A 48 -20.08 26.15 -15.77
CA VAL A 48 -19.14 25.23 -15.10
C VAL A 48 -18.04 26.02 -14.38
N ALA A 49 -17.47 27.04 -15.02
CA ALA A 49 -16.42 27.88 -14.40
C ALA A 49 -16.94 28.65 -13.16
N LEU A 50 -18.16 29.17 -13.22
CA LEU A 50 -18.85 29.79 -12.06
C LEU A 50 -19.13 28.79 -10.94
N GLY A 51 -19.55 27.58 -11.29
CA GLY A 51 -19.77 26.50 -10.30
C GLY A 51 -18.47 26.10 -9.57
N ILE A 52 -17.36 25.97 -10.30
CA ILE A 52 -16.04 25.71 -9.72
C ILE A 52 -15.58 26.88 -8.84
N GLY A 53 -15.75 28.12 -9.30
CA GLY A 53 -15.39 29.32 -8.54
C GLY A 53 -16.19 29.44 -7.22
N LEU A 54 -17.47 29.08 -7.23
CA LEU A 54 -18.32 29.02 -6.03
C LEU A 54 -17.90 27.92 -5.07
N LEU A 55 -17.54 26.72 -5.57
CA LEU A 55 -17.03 25.62 -4.77
C LEU A 55 -15.69 25.95 -4.10
N LEU A 56 -14.78 26.58 -4.83
CA LEU A 56 -13.49 27.02 -4.30
C LEU A 56 -13.65 28.14 -3.24
N ASN A 57 -14.59 29.09 -3.44
CA ASN A 57 -14.91 30.11 -2.44
C ASN A 57 -15.62 29.52 -1.22
N PHE A 58 -16.48 28.52 -1.39
CA PHE A 58 -17.12 27.83 -0.27
C PHE A 58 -16.09 27.09 0.61
N GLN A 59 -15.05 26.51 0.00
CA GLN A 59 -13.94 25.93 0.74
C GLN A 59 -13.08 26.97 1.47
N MET A 60 -12.95 28.17 0.93
CA MET A 60 -12.24 29.28 1.60
C MET A 60 -13.06 29.84 2.77
N ILE A 61 -14.36 30.01 2.59
CA ILE A 61 -15.27 30.51 3.66
C ILE A 61 -15.38 29.50 4.81
N SER A 62 -15.35 28.20 4.54
CA SER A 62 -15.32 27.19 5.61
C SER A 62 -14.01 27.13 6.40
N ARG A 63 -12.94 27.73 5.90
CA ARG A 63 -11.67 27.90 6.65
C ARG A 63 -11.74 29.07 7.66
N ASP A 64 -12.52 30.11 7.37
CA ASP A 64 -12.66 31.28 8.26
C ASP A 64 -13.66 31.06 9.42
N PHE A 65 -14.42 29.96 9.38
CA PHE A 65 -15.29 29.52 10.48
C PHE A 65 -14.68 28.48 11.41
N ALA A 66 -13.37 28.19 11.30
CA ALA A 66 -12.66 27.44 12.32
C ALA A 66 -12.59 28.27 13.59
N ILE A 67 -13.28 27.82 14.64
CA ILE A 67 -13.29 28.39 15.98
C ILE A 67 -11.85 28.68 16.42
N PRO A 68 -11.50 29.92 16.82
CA PRO A 68 -10.17 30.20 17.35
C PRO A 68 -9.96 29.38 18.64
N PRO A 69 -8.74 28.93 18.95
CA PRO A 69 -8.44 28.26 20.21
C PRO A 69 -8.80 29.23 21.34
N GLN A 70 -9.58 28.74 22.31
CA GLN A 70 -9.90 29.49 23.51
C GLN A 70 -8.62 29.89 24.22
N GLY A 71 -8.47 31.19 24.38
CA GLY A 71 -7.30 31.79 25.01
C GLY A 71 -7.16 31.36 26.46
N GLU A 72 -5.92 31.37 26.88
CA GLU A 72 -5.44 31.23 28.24
C GLU A 72 -6.31 32.01 29.23
N GLU A 73 -6.95 31.30 30.17
CA GLU A 73 -7.48 31.92 31.39
C GLU A 73 -6.30 32.33 32.27
N GLN A 74 -6.13 33.61 32.42
CA GLN A 74 -5.26 34.21 33.41
C GLN A 74 -5.64 33.72 34.81
N GLN A 75 -4.70 33.08 35.49
CA GLN A 75 -4.75 32.83 36.92
C GLN A 75 -4.77 34.19 37.65
N VAL A 76 -5.92 34.52 38.20
CA VAL A 76 -6.05 35.51 39.28
C VAL A 76 -6.05 34.73 40.58
N GLY A 77 -5.04 35.01 41.40
CA GLY A 77 -4.90 34.41 42.71
C GLY A 77 -6.01 34.83 43.66
N ALA A 78 -6.47 33.88 44.47
CA ALA A 78 -7.13 34.15 45.75
C ALA A 78 -6.68 33.10 46.75
N GLU A 79 -6.31 33.62 47.88
CA GLU A 79 -5.81 33.05 49.12
C GLU A 79 -6.83 32.12 49.83
N PRO A 80 -6.40 31.31 50.81
CA PRO A 80 -7.22 30.19 51.32
C PRO A 80 -8.10 30.61 52.50
N ALA A 81 -9.31 30.09 52.56
CA ALA A 81 -10.12 30.09 53.78
C ALA A 81 -10.36 28.67 54.26
N ASP A 82 -9.83 28.47 55.43
CA ASP A 82 -9.94 27.39 56.41
C ASP A 82 -11.41 27.08 56.79
N ARG A 83 -11.69 25.82 57.07
CA ARG A 83 -12.53 25.27 58.13
C ARG A 83 -13.43 24.07 57.80
N ASP A 84 -13.12 23.05 58.55
CA ASP A 84 -13.93 22.13 59.33
C ASP A 84 -14.64 20.96 58.65
N GLN A 85 -14.08 19.82 58.96
CA GLN A 85 -14.54 18.69 59.78
C GLN A 85 -16.06 18.33 59.65
N GLN A 86 -16.28 17.10 59.26
CA GLN A 86 -17.05 16.10 60.00
C GLN A 86 -17.16 14.80 59.20
N THR A 87 -16.42 13.79 59.61
CA THR A 87 -16.77 12.55 60.34
C THR A 87 -17.81 11.63 59.68
N ALA A 88 -17.29 10.44 59.40
CA ALA A 88 -17.81 9.09 59.67
C ALA A 88 -19.13 8.68 59.00
N THR A 89 -19.18 7.55 58.38
CA THR A 89 -19.28 6.22 58.95
C THR A 89 -19.28 5.13 57.86
N LYS A 90 -18.55 4.08 58.12
CA LYS A 90 -18.76 2.73 57.57
C LYS A 90 -19.84 2.03 58.41
N PRO A 91 -20.60 1.08 57.88
CA PRO A 91 -20.51 -0.30 58.29
C PRO A 91 -20.61 -1.23 57.04
N ASP A 92 -19.79 -2.23 56.96
CA ASP A 92 -19.73 -3.56 57.59
C ASP A 92 -20.74 -4.58 57.04
N ALA A 93 -20.16 -5.54 56.44
CA ALA A 93 -20.20 -7.02 56.38
C ALA A 93 -21.55 -7.78 56.28
N SER A 94 -21.34 -8.93 55.61
CA SER A 94 -22.08 -10.21 55.65
C SER A 94 -23.38 -10.28 54.83
N ASP A 95 -23.66 -11.31 54.04
CA ASP A 95 -23.50 -12.75 54.20
C ASP A 95 -23.77 -13.52 52.90
N GLU A 96 -23.05 -14.63 52.80
CA GLU A 96 -23.49 -15.95 52.40
C GLU A 96 -24.03 -16.30 51.00
N GLU A 97 -23.22 -17.11 50.36
CA GLU A 97 -23.54 -18.44 49.80
C GLU A 97 -24.88 -18.60 49.03
N ARG A 98 -24.72 -18.80 47.71
CA ARG A 98 -25.53 -19.82 47.04
C ARG A 98 -24.74 -20.48 45.90
N THR A 99 -24.19 -21.63 46.20
CA THR A 99 -23.80 -22.70 45.30
C THR A 99 -24.98 -23.13 44.42
N ALA A 100 -24.80 -23.14 43.11
CA ALA A 100 -25.50 -24.05 42.22
C ALA A 100 -24.55 -24.51 41.13
N ARG A 101 -24.23 -25.79 41.18
CA ARG A 101 -23.56 -26.57 40.13
C ARG A 101 -24.35 -26.52 38.84
N HIS A 102 -23.64 -26.31 37.73
CA HIS A 102 -24.05 -26.86 36.48
C HIS A 102 -22.85 -27.60 35.84
N GLU A 103 -23.06 -28.87 35.71
CA GLU A 103 -22.15 -29.85 35.10
C GLU A 103 -21.85 -29.52 33.66
N SER A 104 -20.59 -29.67 33.33
CA SER A 104 -20.03 -29.66 31.98
C SER A 104 -20.41 -30.94 31.24
N GLU A 105 -21.13 -30.80 30.13
CA GLU A 105 -21.19 -31.85 29.12
C GLU A 105 -20.23 -31.47 27.97
N GLN A 106 -19.16 -32.24 27.86
CA GLN A 106 -18.30 -32.28 26.67
C GLN A 106 -18.89 -33.27 25.65
N PRO A 107 -18.98 -32.92 24.39
CA PRO A 107 -19.26 -33.92 23.34
C PRO A 107 -17.94 -34.62 22.95
N THR A 108 -17.86 -35.87 23.25
CA THR A 108 -16.81 -36.78 22.78
C THR A 108 -17.03 -37.13 21.30
N TRP A 109 -16.08 -36.78 20.43
CA TRP A 109 -16.03 -37.25 19.07
C TRP A 109 -15.39 -38.64 19.01
N ARG A 110 -16.20 -39.65 18.72
CA ARG A 110 -15.75 -41.01 18.41
C ARG A 110 -15.09 -41.03 17.03
N SER A 111 -13.85 -41.47 17.00
CA SER A 111 -13.13 -41.89 15.80
C SER A 111 -13.81 -43.15 15.18
N GLY A 112 -14.51 -42.94 14.08
CA GLY A 112 -14.95 -44.00 13.22
C GLY A 112 -13.94 -44.31 12.14
N ARG A 113 -13.17 -45.38 12.28
CA ARG A 113 -12.44 -46.00 11.18
C ARG A 113 -13.44 -46.56 10.19
N ARG A 114 -13.50 -46.04 8.97
CA ARG A 114 -14.14 -46.71 7.85
C ARG A 114 -13.07 -47.49 7.09
N SER A 115 -13.26 -48.79 7.10
CA SER A 115 -12.59 -49.80 6.29
C SER A 115 -12.84 -49.62 4.80
N LEU A 116 -11.77 -49.77 4.04
CA LEU A 116 -11.77 -49.86 2.55
C LEU A 116 -12.55 -51.06 2.08
N PRO A 117 -13.29 -50.99 0.96
CA PRO A 117 -13.81 -52.17 0.28
C PRO A 117 -12.73 -52.78 -0.63
N GLU A 118 -12.74 -54.10 -0.64
CA GLU A 118 -11.93 -55.04 -1.41
C GLU A 118 -12.07 -54.87 -2.92
N ALA A 119 -10.97 -55.25 -3.59
CA ALA A 119 -10.80 -55.36 -5.02
C ALA A 119 -11.78 -56.39 -5.66
N MET A 120 -12.28 -56.07 -6.84
CA MET A 120 -12.91 -57.05 -7.76
C MET A 120 -12.16 -57.08 -9.12
N PRO A 121 -12.21 -58.19 -9.84
CA PRO A 121 -11.12 -58.71 -10.66
C PRO A 121 -11.11 -58.21 -12.10
N GLU A 122 -9.95 -58.40 -12.70
CA GLU A 122 -9.63 -58.18 -14.10
C GLU A 122 -10.48 -59.01 -15.05
N THR A 123 -11.03 -58.41 -16.10
CA THR A 123 -11.40 -59.12 -17.34
C THR A 123 -11.09 -58.26 -18.58
N GLY A 124 -10.24 -58.84 -19.43
CA GLY A 124 -10.41 -58.82 -20.88
C GLY A 124 -9.85 -57.62 -21.63
N ALA A 125 -8.71 -57.80 -22.22
CA ALA A 125 -8.14 -56.97 -23.28
C ALA A 125 -8.98 -56.96 -24.55
N ASP A 126 -9.15 -55.78 -25.18
CA ASP A 126 -9.46 -55.62 -26.59
C ASP A 126 -8.56 -54.49 -27.16
N PRO A 127 -7.78 -54.79 -28.24
CA PRO A 127 -6.81 -53.83 -28.80
C PRO A 127 -7.42 -53.13 -30.01
N SER A 128 -7.80 -51.89 -29.88
CA SER A 128 -7.91 -51.01 -31.04
C SER A 128 -7.27 -49.69 -30.73
N ALA A 129 -6.04 -49.53 -31.17
CA ALA A 129 -5.25 -48.33 -31.11
C ALA A 129 -5.91 -47.18 -31.87
N GLY A 130 -6.32 -46.17 -31.13
CA GLY A 130 -6.53 -44.85 -31.66
C GLY A 130 -5.49 -43.92 -31.02
N ASP A 131 -4.60 -43.36 -31.84
CA ASP A 131 -3.58 -42.42 -31.47
C ASP A 131 -4.21 -41.23 -30.71
N ALA A 132 -4.08 -41.20 -29.39
CA ALA A 132 -4.24 -39.99 -28.60
C ALA A 132 -2.96 -39.16 -28.71
N PRO A 133 -3.03 -37.83 -28.99
CA PRO A 133 -1.84 -37.03 -29.04
C PRO A 133 -1.23 -37.02 -27.63
N ALA A 134 0.03 -37.47 -27.55
CA ALA A 134 0.85 -37.37 -26.36
C ALA A 134 0.83 -35.90 -25.88
N MET A 135 0.26 -35.67 -24.69
CA MET A 135 0.48 -34.42 -23.98
C MET A 135 2.00 -34.30 -23.74
N ARG A 136 2.64 -33.49 -24.55
CA ARG A 136 3.97 -32.99 -24.25
C ARG A 136 3.87 -32.15 -23.00
N ASN A 137 4.21 -32.72 -21.85
CA ASN A 137 4.62 -31.97 -20.67
C ASN A 137 5.93 -31.24 -20.99
N GLY A 138 5.85 -30.25 -21.86
CA GLY A 138 6.90 -29.28 -22.07
C GLY A 138 6.64 -28.14 -21.10
N MET A 139 7.32 -28.16 -19.97
CA MET A 139 7.50 -26.97 -19.15
C MET A 139 8.13 -25.91 -20.06
N GLU A 140 7.33 -24.93 -20.52
CA GLU A 140 7.89 -23.80 -21.26
C GLU A 140 8.87 -23.05 -20.34
N PRO A 141 10.04 -22.66 -20.85
CA PRO A 141 11.01 -21.93 -20.02
C PRO A 141 10.37 -20.62 -19.55
N MET A 142 10.46 -20.36 -18.24
CA MET A 142 10.14 -19.07 -17.65
C MET A 142 10.92 -18.00 -18.42
N ALA A 143 10.19 -17.16 -19.17
CA ALA A 143 10.64 -16.11 -20.08
C ALA A 143 12.07 -16.32 -20.63
N THR A 144 12.18 -16.65 -21.89
CA THR A 144 13.44 -16.44 -22.62
C THR A 144 13.93 -15.02 -22.30
N PRO A 145 15.15 -14.83 -21.79
CA PRO A 145 15.67 -13.48 -21.60
C PRO A 145 15.47 -12.70 -22.90
N PRO A 146 15.10 -11.42 -22.83
CA PRO A 146 14.93 -10.62 -24.02
C PRO A 146 16.25 -10.70 -24.84
N PRO A 147 16.19 -10.60 -26.19
CA PRO A 147 17.37 -10.51 -27.01
C PRO A 147 18.34 -9.47 -26.44
N ALA A 148 19.65 -9.70 -26.58
CA ALA A 148 20.69 -8.80 -26.04
C ALA A 148 20.50 -7.33 -26.48
N ASP A 149 19.86 -7.10 -27.63
CA ASP A 149 19.57 -5.80 -28.21
C ASP A 149 18.17 -5.28 -27.86
N SER A 150 17.42 -5.91 -26.94
CA SER A 150 16.10 -5.43 -26.57
C SER A 150 16.17 -4.08 -25.85
N GLU A 151 15.21 -3.21 -26.14
CA GLU A 151 15.08 -1.88 -25.51
C GLU A 151 14.36 -1.93 -24.16
N TRP A 152 14.07 -3.11 -23.65
CA TRP A 152 13.44 -3.35 -22.32
C TRP A 152 14.02 -4.61 -21.67
N ASP A 153 13.93 -4.66 -20.37
CA ASP A 153 14.20 -5.84 -19.55
C ASP A 153 12.89 -6.50 -19.09
N VAL A 154 12.95 -7.72 -18.58
CA VAL A 154 11.79 -8.46 -18.07
C VAL A 154 12.02 -8.82 -16.61
N VAL A 155 11.09 -8.39 -15.75
CA VAL A 155 11.10 -8.68 -14.30
C VAL A 155 9.98 -9.67 -14.00
N PRO A 156 10.27 -10.87 -13.49
CA PRO A 156 9.25 -11.77 -12.98
C PRO A 156 8.75 -11.28 -11.63
N VAL A 157 7.42 -11.33 -11.40
CA VAL A 157 6.79 -11.04 -10.12
C VAL A 157 5.91 -12.23 -9.75
N PHE A 158 6.14 -12.82 -8.60
CA PHE A 158 5.27 -13.84 -8.02
C PHE A 158 4.22 -13.15 -7.15
N TYR A 159 2.96 -13.55 -7.25
CA TYR A 159 1.94 -12.89 -6.45
C TYR A 159 1.05 -13.85 -5.69
N GLY A 160 0.60 -13.40 -4.52
CA GLY A 160 -0.55 -13.91 -3.81
C GLY A 160 -1.62 -12.83 -3.70
N THR A 161 -2.87 -13.21 -3.84
CA THR A 161 -4.00 -12.27 -3.71
C THR A 161 -5.25 -12.95 -3.18
N ASP A 162 -6.02 -12.21 -2.40
CA ASP A 162 -7.38 -12.55 -1.98
C ASP A 162 -8.43 -11.64 -2.63
N ARG A 163 -8.06 -10.96 -3.72
CA ARG A 163 -8.99 -10.16 -4.52
C ARG A 163 -9.98 -11.04 -5.28
N GLY A 164 -11.18 -10.53 -5.52
CA GLY A 164 -12.12 -11.13 -6.46
C GLY A 164 -11.56 -11.10 -7.88
N ARG A 165 -11.59 -12.26 -8.55
CA ARG A 165 -11.20 -12.36 -9.97
C ARG A 165 -12.21 -11.65 -10.84
N ILE A 166 -11.75 -10.92 -11.85
CA ILE A 166 -12.61 -10.31 -12.87
C ILE A 166 -12.96 -11.38 -13.90
N GLU A 167 -14.25 -11.74 -13.94
CA GLU A 167 -14.74 -12.67 -14.93
C GLU A 167 -14.73 -12.04 -16.33
N ASN A 168 -14.45 -12.86 -17.36
CA ASN A 168 -14.40 -12.44 -18.77
C ASN A 168 -13.36 -11.38 -19.13
N ALA A 169 -12.35 -11.16 -18.30
CA ALA A 169 -11.20 -10.38 -18.71
C ALA A 169 -10.41 -11.11 -19.81
N GLU A 170 -9.86 -10.37 -20.78
CA GLU A 170 -9.03 -10.94 -21.86
C GLU A 170 -7.80 -11.69 -21.32
N ARG A 171 -7.33 -11.28 -20.14
CA ARG A 171 -6.23 -11.90 -19.39
C ARG A 171 -6.59 -11.98 -17.91
N VAL A 172 -5.86 -12.77 -17.14
CA VAL A 172 -6.04 -12.83 -15.68
C VAL A 172 -5.95 -11.43 -15.09
N ASP A 173 -7.02 -11.03 -14.36
CA ASP A 173 -7.05 -9.76 -13.63
C ASP A 173 -7.94 -9.90 -12.40
N TYR A 174 -7.71 -9.00 -11.42
CA TYR A 174 -8.39 -9.01 -10.13
C TYR A 174 -8.90 -7.61 -9.78
N GLY A 175 -10.15 -7.57 -9.35
CA GLY A 175 -10.83 -6.34 -8.97
C GLY A 175 -10.52 -5.87 -7.53
N SER A 176 -11.38 -5.01 -7.06
CA SER A 176 -11.33 -4.51 -5.68
C SER A 176 -12.19 -5.33 -4.71
N ASP A 177 -13.00 -6.25 -5.20
CA ASP A 177 -13.84 -7.07 -4.35
C ASP A 177 -13.01 -8.08 -3.56
N ARG A 178 -13.46 -8.38 -2.33
CA ARG A 178 -12.82 -9.38 -1.47
C ARG A 178 -13.14 -10.79 -1.99
N GLY A 179 -12.11 -11.55 -2.32
CA GLY A 179 -12.22 -12.98 -2.60
C GLY A 179 -12.33 -13.79 -1.31
N ARG A 180 -12.48 -15.10 -1.47
CA ARG A 180 -12.66 -16.04 -0.34
C ARG A 180 -11.58 -17.11 -0.29
N ARG A 181 -10.51 -16.93 -1.03
CA ARG A 181 -9.37 -17.85 -1.09
C ARG A 181 -8.09 -17.10 -1.46
N LEU A 182 -6.98 -17.63 -1.04
CA LEU A 182 -5.68 -17.23 -1.55
C LEU A 182 -5.54 -17.76 -2.98
N GLN A 183 -5.16 -16.88 -3.90
CA GLN A 183 -4.86 -17.19 -5.29
C GLN A 183 -3.40 -16.86 -5.54
N LEU A 184 -2.69 -17.76 -6.20
CA LEU A 184 -1.27 -17.66 -6.49
C LEU A 184 -1.04 -17.50 -7.99
N GLY A 185 0.01 -16.81 -8.36
CA GLY A 185 0.36 -16.68 -9.75
C GLY A 185 1.70 -15.99 -9.98
N HIS A 186 2.02 -15.82 -11.24
CA HIS A 186 3.18 -15.05 -11.64
C HIS A 186 2.84 -14.10 -12.79
N ALA A 187 3.61 -13.01 -12.88
CA ALA A 187 3.55 -12.03 -13.94
C ALA A 187 4.95 -11.74 -14.48
N LEU A 188 5.05 -11.43 -15.76
CA LEU A 188 6.26 -10.95 -16.42
C LEU A 188 6.02 -9.50 -16.82
N VAL A 189 6.78 -8.60 -16.24
CA VAL A 189 6.68 -7.15 -16.45
C VAL A 189 7.85 -6.68 -17.28
N THR A 190 7.59 -5.93 -18.37
CA THR A 190 8.64 -5.26 -19.12
C THR A 190 8.97 -3.93 -18.49
N VAL A 191 10.25 -3.63 -18.33
CA VAL A 191 10.78 -2.36 -17.84
C VAL A 191 11.58 -1.71 -18.96
N PRO A 192 11.22 -0.53 -19.46
CA PRO A 192 11.95 0.12 -20.54
C PRO A 192 13.37 0.52 -20.10
N LYS A 193 14.38 0.38 -20.97
CA LYS A 193 15.75 0.81 -20.65
C LYS A 193 15.91 2.33 -20.44
N ILE A 194 14.93 3.12 -20.88
CA ILE A 194 14.85 4.55 -20.62
C ILE A 194 14.21 4.87 -19.26
N HIS A 195 13.89 3.83 -18.47
CA HIS A 195 13.27 3.95 -17.15
C HIS A 195 13.99 4.96 -16.25
N GLN A 196 13.21 5.76 -15.57
CA GLN A 196 13.68 6.80 -14.66
C GLN A 196 13.26 6.47 -13.23
N VAL A 197 14.21 6.01 -12.46
CA VAL A 197 14.02 5.64 -11.05
C VAL A 197 13.37 6.78 -10.25
N PRO A 198 12.33 6.54 -9.46
CA PRO A 198 11.55 5.33 -9.26
C PRO A 198 10.18 5.40 -9.95
N GLN A 199 10.10 5.95 -11.15
CA GLN A 199 8.83 6.13 -11.86
C GLN A 199 8.28 4.78 -12.34
N ILE A 200 7.00 4.75 -12.64
CA ILE A 200 6.38 3.68 -13.41
C ILE A 200 5.83 4.36 -14.65
N GLU A 201 6.59 4.30 -15.73
CA GLU A 201 6.19 4.90 -17.00
C GLU A 201 4.97 4.16 -17.54
N ARG A 202 3.85 4.87 -17.66
CA ARG A 202 2.59 4.35 -18.19
C ARG A 202 2.13 5.17 -19.37
N PRO A 203 1.35 4.60 -20.31
CA PRO A 203 0.74 5.32 -21.39
C PRO A 203 -0.04 6.55 -20.90
N TRP A 204 0.04 7.62 -21.67
CA TRP A 204 -0.76 8.81 -21.41
C TRP A 204 -2.24 8.52 -21.68
N VAL A 205 -3.09 8.90 -20.72
CA VAL A 205 -4.55 8.80 -20.86
C VAL A 205 -5.14 10.20 -20.74
N TYR A 206 -5.73 10.70 -21.82
CA TYR A 206 -6.40 11.99 -21.81
C TYR A 206 -7.89 11.81 -21.56
N ARG A 207 -8.35 12.27 -20.40
CA ARG A 207 -9.76 12.17 -19.97
C ARG A 207 -10.40 13.54 -19.92
N ILE A 208 -11.72 13.60 -20.12
CA ILE A 208 -12.48 14.84 -19.84
C ILE A 208 -12.42 15.05 -18.31
N PRO A 209 -11.95 16.23 -17.85
CA PRO A 209 -11.91 16.53 -16.40
C PRO A 209 -13.26 16.26 -15.74
N PHE A 210 -13.22 15.67 -14.54
CA PHE A 210 -14.38 15.30 -13.71
C PHE A 210 -15.31 14.23 -14.34
N THR A 211 -14.88 13.51 -15.37
CA THR A 211 -15.62 12.40 -15.97
C THR A 211 -14.73 11.17 -16.12
N GLN A 212 -15.34 10.01 -16.41
CA GLN A 212 -14.60 8.78 -16.77
C GLN A 212 -14.39 8.65 -18.29
N ILE A 213 -14.78 9.67 -19.07
CA ILE A 213 -14.70 9.60 -20.53
C ILE A 213 -13.26 9.78 -20.97
N VAL A 214 -12.69 8.75 -21.58
CA VAL A 214 -11.36 8.77 -22.22
C VAL A 214 -11.53 9.35 -23.62
N ILE A 215 -10.81 10.42 -23.92
CA ILE A 215 -10.76 11.03 -25.26
C ILE A 215 -9.70 10.36 -26.11
N TRP A 216 -8.55 10.07 -25.49
CA TRP A 216 -7.41 9.47 -26.16
C TRP A 216 -6.55 8.73 -25.16
N GLU A 217 -5.99 7.62 -25.57
CA GLU A 217 -5.07 6.80 -24.80
C GLU A 217 -3.90 6.40 -25.72
N GLU A 218 -2.67 6.57 -25.20
CA GLU A 218 -1.47 6.10 -25.86
C GLU A 218 -1.43 4.58 -25.83
N ALA A 219 -1.04 3.96 -26.95
CA ALA A 219 -0.84 2.52 -26.98
C ALA A 219 0.33 2.09 -26.07
N GLU A 220 0.20 0.97 -25.38
CA GLU A 220 1.29 0.38 -24.60
C GLU A 220 2.47 0.06 -25.53
N ASP A 221 3.67 0.55 -25.17
CA ASP A 221 4.93 0.28 -25.86
C ASP A 221 5.97 -0.12 -24.81
N PRO A 222 6.48 -1.38 -24.81
CA PRO A 222 7.44 -1.85 -23.83
C PRO A 222 8.78 -1.09 -23.87
N ARG A 223 9.06 -0.35 -24.96
CA ARG A 223 10.24 0.51 -25.05
C ARG A 223 10.13 1.80 -24.25
N LYS A 224 8.89 2.17 -23.88
CA LYS A 224 8.58 3.43 -23.18
C LYS A 224 7.86 3.23 -21.85
N HIS A 225 7.13 2.11 -21.72
CA HIS A 225 6.21 1.89 -20.62
C HIS A 225 6.49 0.57 -19.91
N PHE A 226 6.22 0.54 -18.61
CA PHE A 226 6.00 -0.73 -17.94
C PHE A 226 4.77 -1.40 -18.56
N THR A 227 4.94 -2.60 -19.08
CA THR A 227 3.83 -3.36 -19.65
C THR A 227 3.77 -4.77 -19.06
N LEU A 228 2.60 -5.35 -19.09
CA LEU A 228 2.37 -6.71 -18.61
C LEU A 228 2.52 -7.68 -19.78
N LYS A 229 3.70 -8.27 -19.91
CA LYS A 229 4.01 -9.25 -20.97
C LYS A 229 3.18 -10.53 -20.81
N GLU A 230 3.10 -11.03 -19.59
CA GLU A 230 2.39 -12.25 -19.21
C GLU A 230 1.85 -12.13 -17.81
N ILE A 231 0.70 -12.76 -17.56
CA ILE A 231 0.17 -12.98 -16.22
C ILE A 231 -0.62 -14.28 -16.19
N ARG A 232 -0.36 -15.12 -15.19
CA ARG A 232 -1.02 -16.41 -15.02
C ARG A 232 -1.36 -16.65 -13.56
N GLU A 233 -2.56 -17.19 -13.31
CA GLU A 233 -2.90 -17.87 -12.07
C GLU A 233 -2.37 -19.31 -12.18
N VAL A 234 -1.71 -19.80 -11.14
CA VAL A 234 -1.11 -21.14 -11.12
C VAL A 234 -1.45 -21.88 -9.83
N GLY A 235 -1.39 -23.18 -9.86
CA GLY A 235 -1.53 -24.00 -8.65
C GLY A 235 -0.28 -23.87 -7.76
N GLU A 236 -0.42 -24.23 -6.49
CA GLU A 236 0.65 -24.10 -5.48
C GLU A 236 1.92 -24.86 -5.88
N LEU A 237 1.82 -26.07 -6.40
CA LEU A 237 2.99 -26.85 -6.82
C LEU A 237 3.75 -26.16 -7.95
N GLU A 238 3.06 -25.71 -8.99
CA GLU A 238 3.66 -24.98 -10.10
C GLU A 238 4.28 -23.66 -9.61
N PHE A 239 3.58 -22.94 -8.72
CA PHE A 239 4.09 -21.73 -8.09
C PHE A 239 5.42 -21.96 -7.39
N LEU A 240 5.51 -22.98 -6.54
CA LEU A 240 6.73 -23.33 -5.82
C LEU A 240 7.88 -23.74 -6.76
N GLU A 241 7.57 -24.47 -7.84
CA GLU A 241 8.58 -24.85 -8.85
C GLU A 241 9.17 -23.62 -9.56
N LEU A 242 8.29 -22.69 -10.00
CA LEU A 242 8.70 -21.45 -10.65
C LEU A 242 9.56 -20.58 -9.72
N VAL A 243 9.16 -20.46 -8.44
CA VAL A 243 9.92 -19.70 -7.44
C VAL A 243 11.28 -20.32 -7.18
N ARG A 244 11.35 -21.65 -6.96
CA ARG A 244 12.61 -22.37 -6.73
C ARG A 244 13.58 -22.23 -7.90
N LYS A 245 13.05 -22.30 -9.13
CA LYS A 245 13.84 -22.06 -10.33
C LYS A 245 14.43 -20.65 -10.32
N ARG A 246 13.61 -19.62 -10.03
CA ARG A 246 14.08 -18.24 -9.95
C ARG A 246 15.14 -18.02 -8.87
N LEU A 247 14.95 -18.61 -7.69
CA LEU A 247 15.91 -18.54 -6.60
C LEU A 247 17.25 -19.20 -6.96
N ALA A 248 17.21 -20.32 -7.70
CA ALA A 248 18.41 -21.00 -8.16
C ALA A 248 19.20 -20.20 -9.21
N GLU A 249 18.54 -19.38 -10.02
CA GLU A 249 19.13 -18.52 -11.04
C GLU A 249 19.73 -17.22 -10.48
N SER A 250 19.38 -16.84 -9.23
CA SER A 250 19.84 -15.60 -8.61
C SER A 250 21.34 -15.65 -8.26
N MET A 251 22.04 -14.56 -8.52
CA MET A 251 23.49 -14.43 -8.30
C MET A 251 23.82 -13.49 -7.13
N ALA A 252 23.30 -12.28 -7.14
CA ALA A 252 23.58 -11.26 -6.14
C ALA A 252 22.74 -11.46 -4.85
N TYR A 253 21.47 -11.86 -5.00
CA TYR A 253 20.55 -12.13 -3.90
C TYR A 253 20.21 -13.61 -3.81
N LYS A 254 21.24 -14.43 -3.67
CA LYS A 254 21.11 -15.89 -3.68
C LYS A 254 20.11 -16.39 -2.64
N ASN A 255 19.11 -17.16 -3.11
CA ASN A 255 18.04 -17.72 -2.30
C ASN A 255 17.28 -16.68 -1.46
N HIS A 256 17.15 -15.45 -1.96
CA HIS A 256 16.49 -14.35 -1.27
C HIS A 256 15.12 -14.04 -1.88
N ALA A 257 14.11 -14.00 -1.05
CA ALA A 257 12.74 -13.57 -1.36
C ALA A 257 12.52 -12.13 -0.88
N LEU A 258 11.90 -11.29 -1.72
CA LEU A 258 11.49 -9.93 -1.37
C LEU A 258 9.97 -9.82 -1.49
N VAL A 259 9.26 -9.67 -0.39
CA VAL A 259 7.80 -9.53 -0.35
C VAL A 259 7.43 -8.07 -0.26
N PHE A 260 6.64 -7.59 -1.21
CA PHE A 260 6.05 -6.25 -1.16
C PHE A 260 4.55 -6.31 -0.82
N VAL A 261 4.12 -5.46 0.12
CA VAL A 261 2.71 -5.28 0.52
C VAL A 261 2.32 -3.84 0.25
N HIS A 262 1.40 -3.64 -0.69
CA HIS A 262 1.01 -2.30 -1.13
C HIS A 262 0.11 -1.57 -0.12
N GLY A 263 -0.01 -0.26 -0.30
CA GLY A 263 -0.85 0.61 0.51
C GLY A 263 -2.27 0.82 -0.02
N PHE A 264 -2.94 1.84 0.51
CA PHE A 264 -4.24 2.34 0.08
C PHE A 264 -4.25 2.77 -1.40
N ASN A 265 -5.42 2.76 -2.01
CA ASN A 265 -5.65 3.26 -3.37
C ASN A 265 -4.77 2.57 -4.44
N THR A 266 -4.63 1.26 -4.35
CA THR A 266 -3.76 0.50 -5.24
C THR A 266 -4.55 -0.58 -5.97
N SER A 267 -4.62 -0.50 -7.31
CA SER A 267 -5.16 -1.58 -8.14
C SER A 267 -4.21 -2.77 -8.20
N PHE A 268 -4.72 -3.94 -8.55
CA PHE A 268 -3.91 -5.16 -8.71
C PHE A 268 -2.77 -4.95 -9.72
N GLN A 269 -3.09 -4.46 -10.90
CA GLN A 269 -2.10 -4.23 -11.96
C GLN A 269 -1.02 -3.22 -11.53
N PHE A 270 -1.43 -2.13 -10.85
CA PHE A 270 -0.46 -1.14 -10.35
C PHE A 270 0.47 -1.73 -9.28
N ALA A 271 -0.07 -2.61 -8.40
CA ALA A 271 0.75 -3.31 -7.41
C ALA A 271 1.80 -4.23 -8.07
N ILE A 272 1.44 -4.93 -9.15
CA ILE A 272 2.38 -5.74 -9.95
C ILE A 272 3.50 -4.84 -10.51
N PHE A 273 3.16 -3.72 -11.16
CA PHE A 273 4.16 -2.79 -11.71
C PHE A 273 5.06 -2.21 -10.63
N ARG A 274 4.50 -1.84 -9.47
CA ARG A 274 5.28 -1.32 -8.35
C ARG A 274 6.24 -2.36 -7.79
N THR A 275 5.82 -3.60 -7.70
CA THR A 275 6.72 -4.70 -7.26
C THR A 275 7.85 -4.91 -8.24
N ALA A 276 7.55 -4.92 -9.54
CA ALA A 276 8.56 -5.04 -10.60
C ALA A 276 9.55 -3.86 -10.58
N GLN A 277 9.04 -2.62 -10.43
CA GLN A 277 9.85 -1.41 -10.32
C GLN A 277 10.80 -1.47 -9.10
N ILE A 278 10.28 -1.82 -7.92
CA ILE A 278 11.10 -1.96 -6.71
C ILE A 278 12.20 -3.00 -6.94
N ALA A 279 11.88 -4.17 -7.47
CA ALA A 279 12.86 -5.21 -7.75
C ALA A 279 13.92 -4.75 -8.77
N TYR A 280 13.50 -4.05 -9.84
CA TYR A 280 14.39 -3.54 -10.88
C TYR A 280 15.36 -2.49 -10.33
N ASP A 281 14.84 -1.49 -9.61
CA ASP A 281 15.61 -0.38 -9.06
C ASP A 281 16.60 -0.82 -7.98
N LEU A 282 16.21 -1.79 -7.16
CA LEU A 282 17.10 -2.44 -6.18
C LEU A 282 18.09 -3.41 -6.83
N LYS A 283 18.04 -3.61 -8.16
CA LYS A 283 18.82 -4.64 -8.87
C LYS A 283 18.67 -6.00 -8.22
N PHE A 284 17.45 -6.31 -7.76
CA PHE A 284 17.14 -7.51 -7.02
C PHE A 284 16.90 -8.67 -7.97
N ASP A 285 17.88 -9.57 -8.08
CA ASP A 285 17.82 -10.76 -8.93
C ASP A 285 17.30 -12.02 -8.19
N GLY A 286 16.88 -11.89 -6.95
CA GLY A 286 16.17 -12.92 -6.19
C GLY A 286 14.74 -13.15 -6.69
N ALA A 287 13.86 -13.65 -5.83
CA ALA A 287 12.44 -13.82 -6.13
C ALA A 287 11.59 -12.67 -5.55
N PRO A 288 11.09 -11.74 -6.39
CA PRO A 288 10.20 -10.69 -5.94
C PRO A 288 8.77 -11.20 -5.84
N PHE A 289 8.14 -10.96 -4.69
CA PHE A 289 6.78 -11.32 -4.38
C PHE A 289 5.92 -10.10 -4.15
N LEU A 290 4.68 -10.14 -4.61
CA LEU A 290 3.62 -9.23 -4.26
C LEU A 290 2.57 -9.95 -3.43
N TYR A 291 2.15 -9.37 -2.31
CA TYR A 291 0.84 -9.68 -1.77
C TYR A 291 -0.12 -8.54 -2.07
N SER A 292 -1.17 -8.83 -2.86
CA SER A 292 -2.15 -7.83 -3.27
C SER A 292 -3.49 -8.06 -2.58
N TRP A 293 -3.74 -7.29 -1.51
CA TRP A 293 -5.03 -7.28 -0.81
C TRP A 293 -6.07 -6.41 -1.54
N PRO A 294 -7.39 -6.60 -1.30
CA PRO A 294 -8.48 -5.92 -2.04
C PRO A 294 -8.60 -4.43 -1.71
N SER A 295 -7.75 -3.59 -2.27
CA SER A 295 -7.87 -2.13 -2.24
C SER A 295 -8.68 -1.64 -3.44
N LYS A 296 -9.50 -0.60 -3.24
CA LYS A 296 -10.41 -0.03 -4.25
C LYS A 296 -9.68 0.60 -5.45
N GLY A 297 -8.45 1.08 -5.25
CA GLY A 297 -7.75 1.82 -6.30
C GLY A 297 -8.43 3.16 -6.62
N GLN A 298 -9.12 3.77 -5.65
CA GLN A 298 -9.83 5.04 -5.75
C GLN A 298 -9.54 5.91 -4.53
N LEU A 299 -9.58 7.25 -4.73
CA LEU A 299 -9.35 8.23 -3.68
C LEU A 299 -10.70 8.72 -3.14
N GLY A 300 -11.08 8.29 -1.95
CA GLY A 300 -12.29 8.73 -1.27
C GLY A 300 -12.29 8.32 0.20
N MET A 301 -13.08 9.01 1.02
CA MET A 301 -13.22 8.68 2.45
C MET A 301 -13.87 7.29 2.65
N GLN A 302 -14.89 6.99 1.85
CA GLN A 302 -15.55 5.67 1.89
C GLN A 302 -14.62 4.57 1.39
N ASP A 303 -13.80 4.87 0.37
CA ASP A 303 -12.82 3.93 -0.18
C ASP A 303 -11.70 3.66 0.83
N TYR A 304 -11.27 4.67 1.59
CA TYR A 304 -10.30 4.49 2.67
C TYR A 304 -10.84 3.56 3.78
N SER A 305 -12.10 3.74 4.20
CA SER A 305 -12.71 2.88 5.20
C SER A 305 -12.87 1.45 4.69
N TYR A 306 -13.29 1.28 3.43
CA TYR A 306 -13.37 -0.02 2.78
C TYR A 306 -12.03 -0.72 2.71
N ASP A 307 -10.98 0.00 2.30
CA ASP A 307 -9.62 -0.52 2.17
C ASP A 307 -9.07 -0.97 3.53
N ARG A 308 -9.31 -0.20 4.59
CA ARG A 308 -8.92 -0.57 5.95
C ARG A 308 -9.55 -1.89 6.41
N GLU A 309 -10.85 -2.05 6.20
CA GLU A 309 -11.53 -3.31 6.52
C GLU A 309 -11.08 -4.45 5.62
N SER A 310 -10.74 -4.16 4.36
CA SER A 310 -10.22 -5.16 3.42
C SER A 310 -8.84 -5.64 3.83
N ALA A 311 -7.96 -4.74 4.30
CA ALA A 311 -6.66 -5.12 4.84
C ALA A 311 -6.80 -6.06 6.05
N GLN A 312 -7.74 -5.78 6.96
CA GLN A 312 -8.04 -6.67 8.10
C GLN A 312 -8.60 -8.03 7.64
N ALA A 313 -9.54 -8.03 6.70
CA ALA A 313 -10.11 -9.26 6.15
C ALA A 313 -9.09 -10.12 5.40
N ALA A 314 -8.01 -9.52 4.89
CA ALA A 314 -6.94 -10.20 4.17
C ALA A 314 -5.92 -10.90 5.10
N GLU A 315 -5.92 -10.64 6.42
CA GLU A 315 -4.93 -11.19 7.37
C GLU A 315 -4.76 -12.72 7.28
N PRO A 316 -5.82 -13.56 7.25
CA PRO A 316 -5.64 -15.01 7.17
C PRO A 316 -5.00 -15.45 5.86
N TYR A 317 -5.35 -14.84 4.74
CA TYR A 317 -4.80 -15.19 3.42
C TYR A 317 -3.35 -14.72 3.29
N PHE A 318 -3.02 -13.54 3.80
CA PHE A 318 -1.65 -13.05 3.82
C PHE A 318 -0.76 -13.90 4.74
N ARG A 319 -1.28 -14.32 5.89
CA ARG A 319 -0.57 -15.24 6.77
C ARG A 319 -0.24 -16.55 6.07
N ASP A 320 -1.19 -17.16 5.37
CA ASP A 320 -0.97 -18.39 4.63
C ASP A 320 0.03 -18.19 3.50
N PHE A 321 -0.07 -17.09 2.75
CA PHE A 321 0.90 -16.71 1.74
C PHE A 321 2.31 -16.53 2.32
N LEU A 322 2.43 -15.84 3.44
CA LEU A 322 3.73 -15.58 4.06
C LEU A 322 4.36 -16.88 4.60
N LYS A 323 3.55 -17.78 5.17
CA LYS A 323 3.99 -19.13 5.56
C LYS A 323 4.51 -19.91 4.35
N LEU A 324 3.80 -19.88 3.24
CA LEU A 324 4.23 -20.52 1.98
C LEU A 324 5.58 -19.97 1.52
N VAL A 325 5.73 -18.63 1.49
CA VAL A 325 6.99 -17.99 1.05
C VAL A 325 8.15 -18.34 1.96
N VAL A 326 7.95 -18.27 3.28
CA VAL A 326 9.03 -18.49 4.27
C VAL A 326 9.43 -19.96 4.37
N ASN A 327 8.47 -20.89 4.34
CA ASN A 327 8.74 -22.28 4.69
C ASN A 327 8.91 -23.21 3.48
N GLU A 328 8.27 -22.88 2.32
CA GLU A 328 8.12 -23.87 1.25
C GLU A 328 8.84 -23.52 -0.06
N THR A 329 9.20 -22.24 -0.26
CA THR A 329 9.88 -21.82 -1.49
C THR A 329 11.35 -22.27 -1.56
N GLY A 330 11.97 -22.54 -0.42
CA GLY A 330 13.42 -22.79 -0.33
C GLY A 330 14.24 -21.50 -0.18
N ALA A 331 13.60 -20.34 -0.01
CA ALA A 331 14.30 -19.10 0.32
C ALA A 331 14.98 -19.23 1.68
N THR A 332 16.26 -18.86 1.76
CA THR A 332 17.03 -18.83 3.01
C THR A 332 17.02 -17.47 3.67
N SER A 333 16.62 -16.45 2.95
CA SER A 333 16.44 -15.07 3.42
C SER A 333 15.14 -14.49 2.85
N VAL A 334 14.34 -13.85 3.70
CA VAL A 334 13.09 -13.21 3.29
C VAL A 334 13.09 -11.78 3.83
N SER A 335 13.01 -10.80 2.93
CA SER A 335 12.81 -9.39 3.29
C SER A 335 11.39 -8.97 2.94
N ILE A 336 10.79 -8.15 3.80
CA ILE A 336 9.40 -7.67 3.60
C ILE A 336 9.41 -6.15 3.58
N ILE A 337 8.79 -5.56 2.57
CA ILE A 337 8.50 -4.12 2.48
C ILE A 337 7.00 -3.94 2.53
N ALA A 338 6.48 -3.24 3.53
CA ALA A 338 5.09 -2.80 3.56
C ALA A 338 4.98 -1.29 3.47
N HIS A 339 4.12 -0.82 2.59
CA HIS A 339 3.88 0.61 2.38
C HIS A 339 2.55 1.07 2.98
N SER A 340 2.57 2.19 3.70
CA SER A 340 1.37 2.90 4.17
C SER A 340 0.38 1.97 4.89
N MET A 341 -0.86 1.85 4.41
CA MET A 341 -1.90 0.98 4.97
C MET A 341 -1.54 -0.51 4.92
N GLY A 342 -0.62 -0.95 4.05
CA GLY A 342 -0.11 -2.33 4.04
C GLY A 342 0.51 -2.75 5.38
N ASN A 343 0.94 -1.79 6.20
CA ASN A 343 1.45 -2.07 7.54
C ASN A 343 0.33 -2.43 8.54
N GLN A 344 -0.93 -1.99 8.28
CA GLN A 344 -2.08 -2.43 9.08
C GLN A 344 -2.37 -3.93 8.88
N LEU A 345 -2.02 -4.47 7.70
CA LEU A 345 -2.10 -5.89 7.41
C LEU A 345 -0.86 -6.65 7.92
N LEU A 346 0.34 -6.12 7.66
CA LEU A 346 1.59 -6.82 7.98
C LEU A 346 1.80 -7.04 9.48
N LEU A 347 1.66 -5.98 10.28
CA LEU A 347 2.05 -6.04 11.70
C LEU A 347 1.24 -7.06 12.53
N PRO A 348 -0.12 -7.14 12.40
CA PRO A 348 -0.88 -8.19 13.09
C PRO A 348 -0.48 -9.60 12.64
N VAL A 349 -0.25 -9.81 11.34
CA VAL A 349 0.16 -11.11 10.82
C VAL A 349 1.54 -11.52 11.35
N LEU A 350 2.50 -10.61 11.41
CA LEU A 350 3.82 -10.88 11.99
C LEU A 350 3.71 -11.22 13.50
N ARG A 351 2.89 -10.49 14.26
CA ARG A 351 2.61 -10.80 15.66
C ARG A 351 2.08 -12.22 15.83
N ASP A 352 1.11 -12.60 15.00
CA ASP A 352 0.48 -13.91 15.10
C ASP A 352 1.47 -15.03 14.70
N LEU A 353 2.24 -14.83 13.64
CA LEU A 353 3.33 -15.76 13.26
C LEU A 353 4.39 -15.89 14.37
N ARG A 354 4.76 -14.79 15.01
CA ARG A 354 5.69 -14.80 16.15
C ARG A 354 5.17 -15.64 17.31
N ARG A 355 3.86 -15.59 17.58
CA ARG A 355 3.21 -16.36 18.66
C ARG A 355 3.06 -17.83 18.32
N GLU A 356 2.74 -18.14 17.05
CA GLU A 356 2.54 -19.52 16.60
C GLU A 356 3.84 -20.31 16.52
N ALA A 357 4.91 -19.70 16.01
CA ALA A 357 6.16 -20.39 15.73
C ALA A 357 7.38 -19.47 15.89
N PRO A 358 7.77 -19.14 17.13
CA PRO A 358 8.81 -18.15 17.42
C PRO A 358 10.18 -18.46 16.79
N ASP A 359 10.48 -19.73 16.54
CA ASP A 359 11.81 -20.16 16.05
C ASP A 359 11.84 -20.60 14.58
N SER A 360 10.68 -20.63 13.91
CA SER A 360 10.59 -21.15 12.53
C SER A 360 10.54 -20.05 11.45
N VAL A 361 10.35 -18.78 11.82
CA VAL A 361 10.19 -17.69 10.85
C VAL A 361 11.55 -17.06 10.54
N ARG A 362 12.01 -17.23 9.30
CA ARG A 362 13.31 -16.74 8.85
C ARG A 362 13.17 -15.44 8.06
N ILE A 363 12.67 -14.38 8.72
CA ILE A 363 12.62 -13.06 8.13
C ILE A 363 13.95 -12.36 8.35
N SER A 364 14.57 -11.91 7.26
CA SER A 364 15.82 -11.16 7.32
C SER A 364 15.57 -9.71 7.72
N GLN A 365 14.75 -9.00 6.94
CA GLN A 365 14.45 -7.58 7.20
C GLN A 365 12.95 -7.32 7.09
N VAL A 366 12.43 -6.52 8.02
CA VAL A 366 11.09 -5.93 7.95
C VAL A 366 11.24 -4.43 7.75
N ILE A 367 10.77 -3.94 6.62
CA ILE A 367 10.87 -2.54 6.19
C ILE A 367 9.48 -1.92 6.18
N LEU A 368 9.26 -0.98 7.09
CA LEU A 368 8.00 -0.31 7.31
C LEU A 368 8.09 1.09 6.68
N ALA A 369 7.56 1.22 5.46
CA ALA A 369 7.63 2.46 4.69
C ALA A 369 6.39 3.33 4.93
N ALA A 370 6.57 4.49 5.54
CA ALA A 370 5.52 5.46 5.84
C ALA A 370 4.24 4.82 6.42
N PRO A 371 4.31 4.02 7.52
CA PRO A 371 3.19 3.23 7.99
C PRO A 371 2.00 4.09 8.40
N ASP A 372 0.86 3.87 7.75
CA ASP A 372 -0.43 4.45 8.09
C ASP A 372 -1.10 3.60 9.19
N VAL A 373 -0.46 3.56 10.33
CA VAL A 373 -0.90 2.85 11.53
C VAL A 373 -1.01 3.87 12.66
N ASP A 374 -2.06 3.77 13.47
CA ASP A 374 -2.18 4.54 14.70
C ASP A 374 -0.93 4.38 15.57
N ARG A 375 -0.45 5.48 16.18
CA ARG A 375 0.83 5.50 16.88
C ARG A 375 0.90 4.53 18.05
N ASP A 376 -0.16 4.46 18.86
CA ASP A 376 -0.20 3.59 20.04
C ASP A 376 -0.31 2.12 19.63
N SER A 377 -1.14 1.85 18.62
CA SER A 377 -1.27 0.52 18.01
C SER A 377 0.06 0.04 17.40
N PHE A 378 0.78 0.94 16.74
CA PHE A 378 2.09 0.64 16.18
C PHE A 378 3.10 0.29 17.27
N GLU A 379 3.17 1.10 18.32
CA GLU A 379 4.11 0.87 19.43
C GLU A 379 3.86 -0.50 20.07
N PHE A 380 2.61 -0.85 20.30
CA PHE A 380 2.24 -2.16 20.81
C PHE A 380 2.68 -3.29 19.85
N LEU A 381 2.28 -3.23 18.59
CA LEU A 381 2.57 -4.27 17.61
C LEU A 381 4.07 -4.41 17.33
N ALA A 382 4.80 -3.29 17.24
CA ALA A 382 6.23 -3.29 17.00
C ALA A 382 7.02 -3.96 18.15
N ARG A 383 6.52 -3.87 19.38
CA ARG A 383 7.09 -4.62 20.53
C ARG A 383 6.77 -6.11 20.43
N GLU A 384 5.55 -6.46 20.02
CA GLU A 384 5.11 -7.86 19.92
C GLU A 384 5.83 -8.65 18.81
N ILE A 385 6.31 -7.98 17.76
CA ILE A 385 7.04 -8.60 16.66
C ILE A 385 8.56 -8.69 16.88
N GLN A 386 9.07 -8.26 18.02
CA GLN A 386 10.51 -8.32 18.30
C GLN A 386 11.02 -9.76 18.24
N GLY A 387 12.14 -9.95 17.54
CA GLY A 387 12.77 -11.26 17.36
C GLY A 387 12.18 -12.12 16.23
N ILE A 388 11.18 -11.64 15.47
CA ILE A 388 10.68 -12.36 14.29
C ILE A 388 11.61 -12.19 13.08
N SER A 389 12.43 -11.15 13.09
CA SER A 389 13.38 -10.83 12.02
C SER A 389 14.74 -10.43 12.59
N ASN A 390 15.76 -10.44 11.74
CA ASN A 390 17.08 -9.93 12.09
C ASN A 390 17.08 -8.42 12.33
N GLY A 391 16.07 -7.71 11.79
CA GLY A 391 15.88 -6.30 12.05
C GLY A 391 14.61 -5.71 11.47
N VAL A 392 14.13 -4.66 12.14
CA VAL A 392 12.98 -3.86 11.73
C VAL A 392 13.44 -2.43 11.49
N THR A 393 13.12 -1.85 10.33
CA THR A 393 13.44 -0.47 9.99
C THR A 393 12.16 0.28 9.63
N LEU A 394 11.96 1.43 10.26
CA LEU A 394 10.86 2.35 10.01
C LEU A 394 11.37 3.57 9.24
N PHE A 395 10.83 3.83 8.06
CA PHE A 395 11.03 5.09 7.33
C PHE A 395 9.81 5.99 7.55
N ALA A 396 10.04 7.17 8.14
CA ALA A 396 9.01 8.15 8.49
C ALA A 396 9.33 9.53 7.88
N ALA A 397 8.28 10.31 7.55
CA ALA A 397 8.45 11.63 6.95
C ALA A 397 7.40 12.63 7.44
N ALA A 398 7.79 13.89 7.70
CA ALA A 398 6.87 14.95 8.09
C ALA A 398 5.99 15.47 6.93
N ASN A 399 6.46 15.32 5.70
CA ASN A 399 5.85 15.89 4.50
C ASN A 399 5.00 14.88 3.69
N ASP A 400 4.68 13.73 4.26
CA ASP A 400 3.82 12.73 3.59
C ASP A 400 2.36 13.22 3.55
N ARG A 401 1.91 13.57 2.32
CA ARG A 401 0.55 14.10 2.10
C ARG A 401 -0.53 13.06 2.35
N ALA A 402 -0.27 11.79 2.07
CA ALA A 402 -1.25 10.72 2.29
C ALA A 402 -1.49 10.50 3.78
N LEU A 403 -0.41 10.50 4.57
CA LEU A 403 -0.51 10.44 6.03
C LEU A 403 -1.17 11.68 6.62
N ALA A 404 -0.91 12.88 6.06
CA ALA A 404 -1.57 14.10 6.49
C ALA A 404 -3.09 14.03 6.30
N VAL A 405 -3.55 13.50 5.17
CA VAL A 405 -4.98 13.26 4.90
C VAL A 405 -5.54 12.21 5.85
N SER A 406 -4.86 11.07 6.02
CA SER A 406 -5.24 10.02 6.96
C SER A 406 -5.40 10.57 8.40
N ARG A 407 -4.44 11.36 8.86
CA ARG A 407 -4.48 12.00 10.18
C ARG A 407 -5.72 12.87 10.37
N GLN A 408 -6.12 13.66 9.37
CA GLN A 408 -7.37 14.46 9.44
C GLN A 408 -8.61 13.59 9.61
N PHE A 409 -8.69 12.45 8.95
CA PHE A 409 -9.82 11.52 9.08
C PHE A 409 -9.91 10.89 10.47
N TRP A 410 -8.81 10.76 11.18
CA TRP A 410 -8.73 10.09 12.48
C TRP A 410 -8.54 11.07 13.65
N GLY A 411 -9.14 12.25 13.57
CA GLY A 411 -9.18 13.20 14.68
C GLY A 411 -7.84 13.84 15.05
N GLY A 412 -6.91 13.90 14.09
CA GLY A 412 -5.60 14.55 14.29
C GLY A 412 -4.53 13.67 14.94
N VAL A 413 -4.84 12.41 15.27
CA VAL A 413 -3.85 11.49 15.88
C VAL A 413 -2.71 11.19 14.90
N PRO A 414 -1.44 11.40 15.30
CA PRO A 414 -0.28 11.12 14.45
C PRO A 414 -0.23 9.64 14.04
N ARG A 415 0.19 9.40 12.81
CA ARG A 415 0.47 8.05 12.31
C ARG A 415 1.90 7.66 12.59
N ALA A 416 2.19 6.36 12.61
CA ALA A 416 3.55 5.88 12.89
C ALA A 416 4.58 6.35 11.84
N GLY A 417 4.14 6.57 10.59
CA GLY A 417 4.97 7.14 9.52
C GLY A 417 5.14 8.65 9.55
N ASP A 418 4.47 9.37 10.47
CA ASP A 418 4.61 10.81 10.64
C ASP A 418 5.88 11.18 11.45
N VAL A 419 6.45 12.34 11.14
CA VAL A 419 7.47 13.00 11.96
C VAL A 419 6.91 14.35 12.46
N PRO A 420 6.19 14.35 13.59
CA PRO A 420 5.71 15.59 14.21
C PRO A 420 6.86 16.40 14.81
N PRO A 421 6.62 17.67 15.26
CA PRO A 421 7.67 18.52 15.80
C PRO A 421 8.47 17.91 16.96
N GLU A 422 7.88 17.04 17.75
CA GLU A 422 8.52 16.30 18.84
C GLU A 422 9.38 15.11 18.36
N GLY A 423 9.42 14.86 17.07
CA GLY A 423 10.17 13.78 16.42
C GLY A 423 9.36 12.52 16.13
N PRO A 424 9.95 11.56 15.40
CA PRO A 424 9.28 10.32 15.01
C PRO A 424 8.96 9.43 16.20
N ILE A 425 8.17 8.38 15.96
CA ILE A 425 7.97 7.34 16.95
C ILE A 425 9.26 6.53 17.13
N LEU A 426 9.60 6.23 18.38
CA LEU A 426 10.78 5.43 18.74
C LEU A 426 10.31 4.20 19.53
N VAL A 427 10.62 3.02 19.01
CA VAL A 427 10.32 1.75 19.66
C VAL A 427 11.62 0.95 19.81
N PRO A 428 11.97 0.44 20.99
CA PRO A 428 13.15 -0.38 21.15
C PRO A 428 13.18 -1.53 20.15
N GLY A 429 14.32 -1.76 19.49
CA GLY A 429 14.48 -2.81 18.46
C GLY A 429 13.98 -2.43 17.07
N VAL A 430 13.52 -1.20 16.88
CA VAL A 430 13.16 -0.63 15.57
C VAL A 430 14.11 0.52 15.24
N ASP A 431 14.84 0.43 14.13
CA ASP A 431 15.63 1.56 13.62
C ASP A 431 14.70 2.53 12.91
N THR A 432 14.51 3.72 13.48
CA THR A 432 13.66 4.76 12.90
C THR A 432 14.52 5.75 12.11
N ILE A 433 14.18 5.93 10.82
CA ILE A 433 14.88 6.83 9.91
C ILE A 433 13.91 7.92 9.43
N ASP A 434 14.23 9.17 9.76
CA ASP A 434 13.51 10.35 9.28
C ASP A 434 14.00 10.71 7.87
N VAL A 435 13.13 10.51 6.89
CA VAL A 435 13.39 10.78 5.46
C VAL A 435 12.75 12.09 4.99
N THR A 436 12.38 12.99 5.91
CA THR A 436 11.72 14.28 5.59
C THR A 436 12.54 15.12 4.61
N ASN A 437 13.87 15.10 4.74
CA ASN A 437 14.79 15.91 3.93
C ASN A 437 15.13 15.30 2.58
N ILE A 438 14.79 14.02 2.36
CA ILE A 438 14.82 13.38 1.06
C ILE A 438 13.37 13.07 0.69
N ASN A 439 13.02 13.19 -0.59
CA ASN A 439 11.63 13.04 -1.01
C ASN A 439 11.10 11.63 -0.68
N SER A 440 10.21 11.53 0.30
CA SER A 440 9.61 10.27 0.76
C SER A 440 8.62 9.64 -0.24
N GLU A 441 8.39 10.29 -1.37
CA GLU A 441 7.40 9.88 -2.38
C GLU A 441 7.79 8.64 -3.20
N MET A 442 8.87 7.92 -2.84
CA MET A 442 9.26 6.68 -3.53
C MET A 442 8.13 5.65 -3.59
N PHE A 443 7.33 5.59 -2.53
CA PHE A 443 6.18 4.68 -2.44
C PHE A 443 4.86 5.36 -2.80
N SER A 444 4.83 6.69 -2.98
CA SER A 444 3.61 7.45 -3.26
C SER A 444 3.37 7.61 -4.77
N LEU A 445 2.13 7.99 -5.10
CA LEU A 445 1.63 8.11 -6.48
C LEU A 445 2.05 9.40 -7.20
N ASN A 446 2.82 10.31 -6.57
CA ASN A 446 3.09 11.66 -7.08
C ASN A 446 4.52 11.86 -7.58
N HIS A 447 4.64 12.54 -8.72
CA HIS A 447 5.82 12.67 -9.56
C HIS A 447 6.60 13.97 -9.29
N SER A 448 7.55 14.02 -8.36
CA SER A 448 8.54 15.11 -8.35
C SER A 448 9.80 14.78 -7.55
N GLY A 449 10.98 15.06 -8.10
CA GLY A 449 12.30 14.99 -7.46
C GLY A 449 13.13 13.75 -7.79
N TYR A 450 14.07 13.86 -8.74
CA TYR A 450 14.88 12.76 -9.30
C TYR A 450 16.04 12.30 -8.40
N ALA A 451 16.82 13.22 -7.87
CA ALA A 451 18.09 12.92 -7.21
C ALA A 451 17.90 12.33 -5.81
N GLU A 452 16.86 12.77 -5.12
CA GLU A 452 16.61 12.46 -3.70
C GLU A 452 16.03 11.06 -3.47
N LYS A 453 15.47 10.45 -4.52
CA LYS A 453 14.81 9.13 -4.48
C LYS A 453 15.81 7.98 -4.55
N THR A 454 16.95 8.21 -5.17
CA THR A 454 18.03 7.22 -5.31
C THR A 454 18.68 6.89 -3.98
N GLU A 455 18.75 7.84 -3.04
CA GLU A 455 19.36 7.66 -1.72
C GLU A 455 18.56 6.68 -0.85
N LEU A 456 17.23 6.80 -0.83
CA LEU A 456 16.36 5.89 -0.10
C LEU A 456 16.39 4.47 -0.68
N LEU A 457 16.40 4.36 -2.01
CA LEU A 457 16.54 3.05 -2.68
C LEU A 457 17.88 2.40 -2.37
N ASN A 458 18.96 3.18 -2.38
CA ASN A 458 20.28 2.70 -2.01
C ASN A 458 20.33 2.22 -0.55
N ASP A 459 19.70 2.95 0.38
CA ASP A 459 19.59 2.51 1.78
C ASP A 459 18.84 1.17 1.89
N ILE A 460 17.69 1.04 1.24
CA ILE A 460 16.92 -0.20 1.22
C ILE A 460 17.73 -1.33 0.56
N GLN A 461 18.42 -1.05 -0.53
CA GLN A 461 19.28 -2.04 -1.20
C GLN A 461 20.36 -2.56 -0.26
N LEU A 462 21.12 -1.67 0.37
CA LEU A 462 22.17 -2.03 1.32
C LEU A 462 21.60 -2.76 2.54
N LEU A 463 20.45 -2.31 3.06
CA LEU A 463 19.78 -2.97 4.17
C LEU A 463 19.41 -4.43 3.84
N ILE A 464 18.85 -4.66 2.63
CA ILE A 464 18.48 -6.01 2.19
C ILE A 464 19.72 -6.87 1.95
N GLN A 465 20.78 -6.30 1.38
CA GLN A 465 22.02 -7.03 1.06
C GLN A 465 22.83 -7.38 2.29
N THR A 466 23.01 -6.43 3.19
CA THR A 466 23.98 -6.55 4.29
C THR A 466 23.34 -6.77 5.65
N GLY A 467 22.11 -6.26 5.83
CA GLY A 467 21.46 -6.22 7.14
C GLY A 467 22.18 -5.34 8.16
N GLU A 468 23.13 -4.50 7.71
CA GLU A 468 24.03 -3.78 8.60
C GLU A 468 23.31 -2.75 9.46
N ARG A 469 23.61 -2.76 10.77
CA ARG A 469 23.02 -1.91 11.80
C ARG A 469 24.12 -1.39 12.75
N PRO A 470 23.98 -0.22 13.34
CA PRO A 470 22.90 0.77 13.12
C PRO A 470 22.98 1.43 11.72
N PRO A 471 21.93 2.18 11.30
CA PRO A 471 21.78 2.73 9.94
C PRO A 471 22.97 3.52 9.40
N GLU A 472 23.67 4.31 10.24
CA GLU A 472 24.83 5.11 9.83
C GLU A 472 26.04 4.25 9.38
N LYS A 473 26.06 2.96 9.71
CA LYS A 473 27.13 2.07 9.21
C LYS A 473 26.98 1.78 7.73
N ARG A 474 25.74 1.59 7.26
CA ARG A 474 25.48 1.34 5.83
C ARG A 474 25.28 2.61 5.02
N ILE A 475 24.81 3.70 5.66
CA ILE A 475 24.61 5.02 5.05
C ILE A 475 25.32 6.09 5.90
N PRO A 476 26.61 6.36 5.66
CA PRO A 476 27.43 7.23 6.52
C PRO A 476 26.96 8.69 6.58
N ILE A 477 26.14 9.16 5.65
CA ILE A 477 25.60 10.54 5.67
C ILE A 477 24.44 10.70 6.66
N LEU A 478 23.88 9.62 7.20
CA LEU A 478 22.80 9.70 8.18
C LEU A 478 23.31 10.31 9.49
N GLU A 479 22.60 11.32 9.95
CA GLU A 479 22.83 11.95 11.25
C GLU A 479 22.10 11.17 12.33
N ARG A 480 22.83 10.70 13.34
CA ARG A 480 22.23 10.10 14.54
C ARG A 480 21.77 11.19 15.49
N ILE A 481 20.49 11.20 15.81
CA ILE A 481 19.84 12.15 16.71
C ILE A 481 19.49 11.41 18.00
N SER A 482 20.17 11.79 19.10
CA SER A 482 19.91 11.21 20.43
C SER A 482 18.90 12.04 21.21
N THR A 483 17.86 11.40 21.71
CA THR A 483 16.82 12.02 22.53
C THR A 483 16.66 11.28 23.85
N SER A 484 15.90 11.85 24.79
CA SER A 484 15.57 11.15 26.05
C SER A 484 14.71 9.89 25.85
N ARG A 485 14.11 9.72 24.67
CA ARG A 485 13.27 8.55 24.30
C ARG A 485 14.06 7.48 23.56
N GLY A 486 15.30 7.78 23.11
CA GLY A 486 16.15 6.91 22.31
C GLY A 486 16.73 7.63 21.10
N ASP A 487 17.39 6.87 20.24
CA ASP A 487 18.04 7.38 19.04
C ASP A 487 17.17 7.16 17.80
N PHE A 488 17.28 8.08 16.85
CA PHE A 488 16.81 7.91 15.49
C PHE A 488 17.81 8.50 14.50
N TRP A 489 17.65 8.21 13.22
CA TRP A 489 18.54 8.70 12.17
C TRP A 489 17.79 9.63 11.24
N ARG A 490 18.50 10.60 10.68
CA ARG A 490 17.92 11.57 9.76
C ARG A 490 18.85 11.81 8.58
N TYR A 491 18.30 11.88 7.40
CA TYR A 491 19.03 12.41 6.26
C TYR A 491 19.27 13.91 6.42
N PRO A 492 20.50 14.42 6.16
CA PRO A 492 20.77 15.85 6.23
C PRO A 492 19.93 16.60 5.19
N ALA A 493 19.60 17.87 5.48
CA ALA A 493 18.97 18.72 4.48
C ALA A 493 19.94 18.96 3.31
N ILE A 494 19.48 18.74 2.09
CA ILE A 494 20.24 19.06 0.87
C ILE A 494 20.34 20.59 0.79
N ARG A 495 21.57 21.10 0.78
CA ARG A 495 21.85 22.54 0.72
C ARG A 495 21.87 23.02 -0.72
#